data_867394073339c7a610c41dfb4644bc75
#
_entry.id   867394073339c7a610c41dfb4644bc75
#
_cell.length_a   1.000
_cell.length_b   1.000
_cell.length_c   1.000
_cell.angle_alpha   90.00
_cell.angle_beta   90.00
_cell.angle_gamma   90.00
#
_symmetry.space_group_name_H-M   'P 1'
#
loop_
_entity.id
_entity.type
_entity.pdbx_description
1 polymer ?
#
loop_
_entity_poly.entity_id
_entity_poly.type
_entity_poly.pdbx_seq_one_letter_code
_entity_poly.pdbx_strand_id
1 'polypeptide(L)'
;EPEHDEPPPGEAEQPMAKPGPVEFWLLKLALIDRDSTSWLEAHLDLGWVTHPAVRKIVQQHFSLHVENPDAGMPELLGILSSDAFKRLATEAVADGRTIPDPAKQLKDIVLRLRNQFIEHRLAGIQRELAGATEEQLIKLIAERAQLKELTRHPLEPLAGA
;
A
#
# COMPACT_ATOMS: atom_id res chain seq x y z
N GLU A 1 33.77 8.79 39.45
CA GLU A 1 32.70 8.02 38.80
C GLU A 1 32.80 8.23 37.30
N PRO A 2 32.96 7.16 36.51
CA PRO A 2 32.89 7.32 35.08
C PRO A 2 31.44 7.70 34.73
N GLU A 3 31.26 8.93 34.26
CA GLU A 3 30.05 9.28 33.56
C GLU A 3 29.93 8.27 32.40
N HIS A 4 28.99 7.36 32.52
CA HIS A 4 28.50 6.63 31.38
C HIS A 4 27.89 7.68 30.45
N ASP A 5 28.72 8.15 29.54
CA ASP A 5 28.26 8.75 28.32
C ASP A 5 27.61 7.61 27.52
N GLU A 6 26.38 7.25 27.93
CA GLU A 6 25.54 6.48 27.03
C GLU A 6 25.39 7.33 25.79
N PRO A 7 25.83 6.83 24.62
CA PRO A 7 25.51 7.53 23.39
C PRO A 7 24.00 7.70 23.38
N PRO A 8 23.50 8.87 23.00
CA PRO A 8 22.05 9.02 22.83
C PRO A 8 21.60 7.83 21.99
N PRO A 9 20.49 7.19 22.35
CA PRO A 9 19.99 6.08 21.56
C PRO A 9 19.93 6.60 20.13
N GLY A 10 20.91 6.22 19.35
CA GLY A 10 20.91 6.48 17.93
C GLY A 10 19.56 5.96 17.48
N GLU A 11 18.83 6.81 16.79
CA GLU A 11 17.46 6.58 16.33
C GLU A 11 17.16 5.08 16.30
N ALA A 12 16.78 4.55 17.46
CA ALA A 12 16.31 3.20 17.55
C ALA A 12 15.14 3.18 16.57
N GLU A 13 15.28 2.42 15.48
CA GLU A 13 14.17 2.19 14.58
C GLU A 13 12.97 1.89 15.46
N GLN A 14 12.05 2.85 15.54
CA GLN A 14 10.85 2.66 16.33
C GLN A 14 10.22 1.37 15.83
N PRO A 15 9.86 0.43 16.74
CA PRO A 15 9.27 -0.81 16.29
C PRO A 15 8.08 -0.47 15.42
N MET A 16 8.21 -0.78 14.14
CA MET A 16 7.18 -0.53 13.15
C MET A 16 5.96 -1.37 13.48
N ALA A 17 4.80 -0.73 13.60
CA ALA A 17 3.55 -1.44 13.76
C ALA A 17 3.37 -2.42 12.60
N LYS A 18 2.87 -3.62 12.89
CA LYS A 18 2.56 -4.59 11.85
C LYS A 18 1.39 -4.09 10.98
N PRO A 19 1.44 -4.29 9.66
CA PRO A 19 0.31 -3.96 8.81
C PRO A 19 -0.91 -4.81 9.17
N GLY A 20 -2.10 -4.26 8.91
CA GLY A 20 -3.34 -5.04 9.02
C GLY A 20 -3.39 -6.19 8.00
N PRO A 21 -4.35 -7.12 8.16
CA PRO A 21 -4.43 -8.31 7.32
C PRO A 21 -4.54 -7.99 5.82
N VAL A 22 -5.32 -6.99 5.46
CA VAL A 22 -5.56 -6.62 4.06
C VAL A 22 -4.28 -6.16 3.39
N GLU A 23 -3.53 -5.27 4.02
CA GLU A 23 -2.27 -4.74 3.47
C GLU A 23 -1.15 -5.78 3.50
N PHE A 24 -1.13 -6.65 4.50
CA PHE A 24 -0.19 -7.77 4.55
C PHE A 24 -0.42 -8.74 3.38
N TRP A 25 -1.67 -9.08 3.09
CA TRP A 25 -2.02 -9.92 1.95
C TRP A 25 -1.72 -9.24 0.61
N LEU A 26 -1.94 -7.94 0.51
CA LEU A 26 -1.52 -7.16 -0.67
C LEU A 26 -0.03 -7.32 -0.91
N LEU A 27 0.76 -7.11 0.11
CA LEU A 27 2.23 -7.23 0.03
C LEU A 27 2.64 -8.64 -0.38
N LYS A 28 2.09 -9.67 0.26
CA LYS A 28 2.36 -11.05 -0.07
C LYS A 28 2.05 -11.36 -1.54
N LEU A 29 0.83 -11.04 -1.99
CA LEU A 29 0.40 -11.31 -3.36
C LEU A 29 1.22 -10.53 -4.39
N ALA A 30 1.53 -9.27 -4.10
CA ALA A 30 2.37 -8.45 -4.99
C ALA A 30 3.76 -9.03 -5.18
N LEU A 31 4.35 -9.60 -4.13
CA LEU A 31 5.72 -10.09 -4.16
C LEU A 31 5.85 -11.52 -4.70
N ILE A 32 4.85 -12.38 -4.50
CA ILE A 32 4.92 -13.78 -4.94
C ILE A 32 4.40 -13.99 -6.36
N ASP A 33 3.53 -13.13 -6.85
CA ASP A 33 2.92 -13.24 -8.19
C ASP A 33 3.41 -12.09 -9.09
N ARG A 34 4.45 -12.36 -9.84
CA ARG A 34 5.03 -11.37 -10.76
C ARG A 34 4.08 -11.00 -11.89
N ASP A 35 3.24 -11.92 -12.34
CA ASP A 35 2.34 -11.70 -13.47
C ASP A 35 1.25 -10.69 -13.12
N SER A 36 0.94 -10.53 -11.84
CA SER A 36 -0.03 -9.53 -11.37
C SER A 36 0.53 -8.12 -11.21
N THR A 37 1.84 -7.94 -11.28
CA THR A 37 2.48 -6.63 -11.02
C THR A 37 1.99 -5.55 -11.99
N SER A 38 1.91 -5.84 -13.28
CA SER A 38 1.42 -4.89 -14.28
C SER A 38 -0.04 -4.50 -14.03
N TRP A 39 -0.87 -5.46 -13.63
CA TRP A 39 -2.26 -5.18 -13.27
C TRP A 39 -2.34 -4.28 -12.02
N LEU A 40 -1.52 -4.56 -11.01
CA LEU A 40 -1.44 -3.74 -9.81
C LEU A 40 -1.00 -2.30 -10.11
N GLU A 41 0.02 -2.13 -10.94
CA GLU A 41 0.48 -0.79 -11.34
C GLU A 41 -0.64 0.01 -12.00
N ALA A 42 -1.49 -0.66 -12.80
CA ALA A 42 -2.58 -0.02 -13.51
C ALA A 42 -3.80 0.31 -12.62
N HIS A 43 -4.02 -0.45 -11.54
CA HIS A 43 -5.27 -0.39 -10.78
C HIS A 43 -5.11 0.03 -9.32
N LEU A 44 -3.91 -0.09 -8.75
CA LEU A 44 -3.64 0.30 -7.37
C LEU A 44 -3.07 1.71 -7.30
N ASP A 45 -3.75 2.60 -6.58
CA ASP A 45 -3.16 3.87 -6.16
C ASP A 45 -2.46 3.66 -4.82
N LEU A 46 -1.18 3.95 -4.76
CA LEU A 46 -0.38 3.80 -3.53
C LEU A 46 -0.90 4.69 -2.39
N GLY A 47 -1.63 5.76 -2.70
CA GLY A 47 -2.31 6.58 -1.71
C GLY A 47 -3.39 5.84 -0.92
N TRP A 48 -3.91 4.74 -1.43
CA TRP A 48 -4.88 3.90 -0.71
C TRP A 48 -4.23 3.01 0.34
N VAL A 49 -2.92 2.78 0.23
CA VAL A 49 -2.15 1.98 1.19
C VAL A 49 -1.77 2.88 2.37
N THR A 50 -2.25 2.55 3.56
CA THR A 50 -2.05 3.38 4.75
C THR A 50 -0.76 3.08 5.49
N HIS A 51 -0.30 1.83 5.48
CA HIS A 51 0.92 1.43 6.18
C HIS A 51 2.16 1.91 5.40
N PRO A 52 3.03 2.75 6.00
CA PRO A 52 4.15 3.36 5.29
C PRO A 52 5.14 2.35 4.70
N ALA A 53 5.39 1.28 5.44
CA ALA A 53 6.32 0.24 4.99
C ALA A 53 5.77 -0.55 3.81
N VAL A 54 4.49 -0.95 3.86
CA VAL A 54 3.84 -1.65 2.75
C VAL A 54 3.85 -0.77 1.50
N ARG A 55 3.48 0.49 1.65
CA ARG A 55 3.50 1.46 0.54
C ARG A 55 4.90 1.57 -0.09
N LYS A 56 5.92 1.70 0.73
CA LYS A 56 7.30 1.87 0.25
C LYS A 56 7.82 0.61 -0.44
N ILE A 57 7.55 -0.56 0.12
CA ILE A 57 7.96 -1.84 -0.47
C ILE A 57 7.28 -2.04 -1.83
N VAL A 58 5.97 -1.82 -1.90
CA VAL A 58 5.22 -1.96 -3.17
C VAL A 58 5.71 -0.94 -4.20
N GLN A 59 5.97 0.30 -3.80
CA GLN A 59 6.53 1.33 -4.67
C GLN A 59 7.88 0.91 -5.24
N GLN A 60 8.77 0.40 -4.42
CA GLN A 60 10.09 -0.08 -4.85
C GLN A 60 9.96 -1.31 -5.76
N HIS A 61 9.03 -2.19 -5.46
CA HIS A 61 8.74 -3.35 -6.30
C HIS A 61 8.29 -2.93 -7.71
N PHE A 62 7.41 -1.93 -7.80
CA PHE A 62 6.97 -1.39 -9.09
C PHE A 62 8.12 -0.75 -9.86
N SER A 63 8.93 0.07 -9.21
CA SER A 63 10.09 0.71 -9.84
C SER A 63 11.08 -0.34 -10.36
N LEU A 64 11.33 -1.37 -9.59
CA LEU A 64 12.21 -2.46 -9.98
C LEU A 64 11.64 -3.26 -11.16
N HIS A 65 10.34 -3.49 -11.17
CA HIS A 65 9.66 -4.19 -12.27
C HIS A 65 9.79 -3.44 -13.59
N VAL A 66 9.71 -2.11 -13.57
CA VAL A 66 9.90 -1.27 -14.77
C VAL A 66 11.32 -1.37 -15.30
N GLU A 67 12.31 -1.34 -14.41
CA GLU A 67 13.74 -1.38 -14.81
C GLU A 67 14.19 -2.79 -15.18
N ASN A 68 13.72 -3.79 -14.45
CA ASN A 68 14.08 -5.18 -14.64
C ASN A 68 12.90 -6.10 -14.32
N PRO A 69 12.06 -6.45 -15.31
CA PRO A 69 10.90 -7.30 -15.11
C PRO A 69 11.21 -8.70 -14.55
N ASP A 70 12.44 -9.17 -14.74
CA ASP A 70 12.89 -10.49 -14.26
C ASP A 70 13.48 -10.45 -12.84
N ALA A 71 13.56 -9.26 -12.22
CA ALA A 71 14.11 -9.11 -10.89
C ALA A 71 13.28 -9.88 -9.85
N GLY A 72 13.98 -10.52 -8.93
CA GLY A 72 13.35 -11.29 -7.85
C GLY A 72 13.53 -10.65 -6.48
N MET A 73 13.27 -11.43 -5.44
CA MET A 73 13.43 -10.99 -4.04
C MET A 73 14.84 -10.50 -3.70
N PRO A 74 15.94 -11.15 -4.15
CA PRO A 74 17.27 -10.64 -3.84
C PRO A 74 17.51 -9.21 -4.32
N GLU A 75 17.05 -8.88 -5.51
CA GLU A 75 17.17 -7.53 -6.08
C GLU A 75 16.32 -6.54 -5.30
N LEU A 76 15.08 -6.91 -4.95
CA LEU A 76 14.21 -6.07 -4.14
C LEU A 76 14.83 -5.79 -2.77
N LEU A 77 15.30 -6.81 -2.09
CA LEU A 77 15.95 -6.65 -0.78
C LEU A 77 17.20 -5.76 -0.88
N GLY A 78 17.92 -5.81 -2.01
CA GLY A 78 19.08 -4.96 -2.24
C GLY A 78 18.77 -3.48 -2.35
N ILE A 79 17.59 -3.10 -2.78
CA ILE A 79 17.18 -1.69 -2.93
C ILE A 79 16.37 -1.15 -1.75
N LEU A 80 15.87 -2.00 -0.86
CA LEU A 80 15.18 -1.56 0.35
C LEU A 80 16.18 -0.94 1.33
N SER A 81 15.86 0.26 1.82
CA SER A 81 16.77 1.05 2.64
C SER A 81 16.76 0.68 4.13
N SER A 82 15.71 0.02 4.59
CA SER A 82 15.50 -0.28 6.02
C SER A 82 15.51 -1.78 6.26
N ASP A 83 16.17 -2.21 7.33
CA ASP A 83 16.11 -3.61 7.78
C ASP A 83 14.68 -4.03 8.17
N ALA A 84 13.89 -3.11 8.70
CA ALA A 84 12.50 -3.35 9.02
C ALA A 84 11.68 -3.65 7.76
N PHE A 85 11.93 -2.94 6.67
CA PHE A 85 11.27 -3.19 5.38
C PHE A 85 11.68 -4.53 4.79
N LYS A 86 12.98 -4.86 4.85
CA LYS A 86 13.50 -6.15 4.40
C LYS A 86 12.86 -7.31 5.16
N ARG A 87 12.72 -7.18 6.48
CA ARG A 87 12.06 -8.20 7.31
C ARG A 87 10.60 -8.36 6.95
N LEU A 88 9.87 -7.27 6.78
CA LEU A 88 8.46 -7.32 6.42
C LEU A 88 8.25 -7.98 5.07
N ALA A 89 9.05 -7.62 4.05
CA ALA A 89 8.99 -8.23 2.73
C ALA A 89 9.30 -9.74 2.79
N THR A 90 10.34 -10.11 3.53
CA THR A 90 10.72 -11.50 3.72
C THR A 90 9.64 -12.30 4.46
N GLU A 91 9.06 -11.72 5.49
CA GLU A 91 7.96 -12.34 6.26
C GLU A 91 6.74 -12.58 5.37
N ALA A 92 6.37 -11.62 4.52
CA ALA A 92 5.25 -11.74 3.61
C ALA A 92 5.44 -12.88 2.61
N VAL A 93 6.64 -13.01 2.04
CA VAL A 93 6.98 -14.06 1.07
C VAL A 93 7.09 -15.43 1.74
N ALA A 94 7.64 -15.46 2.96
CA ALA A 94 7.83 -16.70 3.72
C ALA A 94 6.54 -17.22 4.38
N ASP A 95 5.48 -16.41 4.42
CA ASP A 95 4.20 -16.83 4.99
C ASP A 95 3.66 -18.05 4.24
N GLY A 96 3.50 -19.16 4.93
CA GLY A 96 3.13 -20.44 4.33
C GLY A 96 1.64 -20.65 4.11
N ARG A 97 0.81 -19.66 4.44
CA ARG A 97 -0.63 -19.78 4.25
C ARG A 97 -0.97 -19.76 2.76
N THR A 98 -1.77 -20.73 2.35
CA THR A 98 -2.24 -20.82 0.97
C THR A 98 -3.38 -19.82 0.74
N ILE A 99 -3.27 -19.06 -0.34
CA ILE A 99 -4.34 -18.14 -0.75
C ILE A 99 -5.12 -18.80 -1.88
N PRO A 100 -6.39 -19.17 -1.64
CA PRO A 100 -7.24 -19.68 -2.71
C PRO A 100 -7.54 -18.56 -3.70
N ASP A 101 -7.50 -18.87 -4.99
CA ASP A 101 -7.75 -17.93 -6.09
C ASP A 101 -7.02 -16.58 -5.91
N PRO A 102 -5.68 -16.54 -6.05
CA PRO A 102 -4.90 -15.35 -5.79
C PRO A 102 -5.33 -14.12 -6.61
N ALA A 103 -5.73 -14.32 -7.85
CA ALA A 103 -6.17 -13.24 -8.74
C ALA A 103 -7.44 -12.55 -8.22
N LYS A 104 -8.41 -13.34 -7.79
CA LYS A 104 -9.65 -12.82 -7.18
C LYS A 104 -9.36 -12.12 -5.86
N GLN A 105 -8.54 -12.73 -5.01
CA GLN A 105 -8.16 -12.14 -3.72
C GLN A 105 -7.45 -10.80 -3.89
N LEU A 106 -6.56 -10.70 -4.87
CA LEU A 106 -5.85 -9.46 -5.15
C LEU A 106 -6.82 -8.36 -5.59
N LYS A 107 -7.74 -8.67 -6.48
CA LYS A 107 -8.80 -7.74 -6.92
C LYS A 107 -9.66 -7.28 -5.73
N ASP A 108 -10.09 -8.19 -4.89
CA ASP A 108 -10.90 -7.88 -3.71
C ASP A 108 -10.14 -6.99 -2.72
N ILE A 109 -8.85 -7.23 -2.53
CA ILE A 109 -7.97 -6.41 -1.68
C ILE A 109 -7.86 -4.99 -2.22
N VAL A 110 -7.60 -4.83 -3.50
CA VAL A 110 -7.48 -3.49 -4.12
C VAL A 110 -8.80 -2.73 -4.02
N LEU A 111 -9.92 -3.40 -4.28
CA LEU A 111 -11.25 -2.81 -4.09
C LEU A 111 -11.49 -2.36 -2.65
N ARG A 112 -11.12 -3.18 -1.68
CA ARG A 112 -11.28 -2.86 -0.27
C ARG A 112 -10.43 -1.65 0.14
N LEU A 113 -9.18 -1.59 -0.30
CA LEU A 113 -8.30 -0.45 -0.04
C LEU A 113 -8.85 0.84 -0.66
N ARG A 114 -9.30 0.77 -1.91
CA ARG A 114 -9.93 1.90 -2.59
C ARG A 114 -11.16 2.40 -1.82
N ASN A 115 -12.05 1.51 -1.47
CA ASN A 115 -13.30 1.87 -0.82
C ASN A 115 -13.07 2.42 0.59
N GLN A 116 -12.13 1.85 1.35
CA GLN A 116 -11.73 2.39 2.66
C GLN A 116 -11.15 3.81 2.53
N PHE A 117 -10.30 4.04 1.54
CA PHE A 117 -9.79 5.38 1.26
C PHE A 117 -10.91 6.36 0.93
N ILE A 118 -11.83 5.96 0.06
CA ILE A 118 -12.97 6.80 -0.34
C ILE A 118 -13.83 7.15 0.87
N GLU A 119 -14.21 6.16 1.67
CA GLU A 119 -15.01 6.36 2.89
C GLU A 119 -14.34 7.34 3.86
N HIS A 120 -13.05 7.14 4.09
CA HIS A 120 -12.27 8.01 4.97
C HIS A 120 -12.21 9.44 4.43
N ARG A 121 -11.98 9.59 3.13
CA ARG A 121 -11.91 10.91 2.49
C ARG A 121 -13.28 11.60 2.47
N LEU A 122 -14.35 10.87 2.19
CA LEU A 122 -15.71 11.42 2.24
C LEU A 122 -16.08 11.92 3.66
N ALA A 123 -15.69 11.19 4.69
CA ALA A 123 -15.88 11.64 6.07
C ALA A 123 -15.07 12.91 6.37
N GLY A 124 -13.85 12.99 5.85
CA GLY A 124 -13.01 14.20 5.94
C GLY A 124 -13.65 15.40 5.24
N ILE A 125 -14.15 15.21 4.03
CA ILE A 125 -14.85 16.24 3.25
C ILE A 125 -16.09 16.74 4.03
N GLN A 126 -16.87 15.86 4.62
CA GLN A 126 -18.04 16.22 5.40
C GLN A 126 -17.69 17.15 6.56
N ARG A 127 -16.55 16.93 7.22
CA ARG A 127 -16.07 17.81 8.28
C ARG A 127 -15.55 19.15 7.74
N GLU A 128 -14.84 19.13 6.63
CA GLU A 128 -14.29 20.32 5.98
C GLU A 128 -15.38 21.25 5.45
N LEU A 129 -16.51 20.70 4.98
CA LEU A 129 -17.62 21.48 4.44
C LEU A 129 -18.19 22.47 5.49
N ALA A 130 -18.18 22.12 6.76
CA ALA A 130 -18.73 22.93 7.83
C ALA A 130 -18.02 24.28 8.02
N GLY A 131 -16.73 24.37 7.67
CA GLY A 131 -15.93 25.59 7.81
C GLY A 131 -15.36 26.12 6.49
N ALA A 132 -15.84 25.63 5.36
CA ALA A 132 -15.25 25.95 4.07
C ALA A 132 -15.71 27.30 3.53
N THR A 133 -14.80 28.01 2.85
CA THR A 133 -15.12 29.18 2.03
C THR A 133 -15.89 28.75 0.77
N GLU A 134 -16.51 29.72 0.07
CA GLU A 134 -17.25 29.46 -1.15
C GLU A 134 -16.37 28.74 -2.21
N GLU A 135 -15.12 29.19 -2.39
CA GLU A 135 -14.17 28.57 -3.32
C GLU A 135 -13.81 27.14 -2.90
N GLN A 136 -13.60 26.92 -1.60
CA GLN A 136 -13.32 25.60 -1.04
C GLN A 136 -14.52 24.64 -1.19
N LEU A 137 -15.73 25.15 -1.00
CA LEU A 137 -16.97 24.38 -1.18
C LEU A 137 -17.07 23.81 -2.59
N ILE A 138 -16.79 24.60 -3.61
CA ILE A 138 -16.82 24.15 -5.00
C ILE A 138 -15.85 22.99 -5.23
N LYS A 139 -14.62 23.11 -4.73
CA LYS A 139 -13.59 22.06 -4.84
C LYS A 139 -13.99 20.80 -4.09
N LEU A 140 -14.49 20.92 -2.87
CA LEU A 140 -14.89 19.77 -2.04
C LEU A 140 -16.10 19.03 -2.64
N ILE A 141 -17.08 19.74 -3.17
CA ILE A 141 -18.24 19.14 -3.82
C ILE A 141 -17.82 18.39 -5.08
N ALA A 142 -16.91 18.96 -5.88
CA ALA A 142 -16.37 18.31 -7.07
C ALA A 142 -15.60 17.04 -6.71
N GLU A 143 -14.75 17.09 -5.70
CA GLU A 143 -14.00 15.93 -5.21
C GLU A 143 -14.95 14.84 -4.70
N ARG A 144 -15.95 15.21 -3.92
CA ARG A 144 -16.96 14.26 -3.42
C ARG A 144 -17.68 13.55 -4.56
N ALA A 145 -18.07 14.27 -5.60
CA ALA A 145 -18.74 13.69 -6.77
C ALA A 145 -17.82 12.70 -7.50
N GLN A 146 -16.54 13.02 -7.67
CA GLN A 146 -15.55 12.14 -8.28
C GLN A 146 -15.34 10.87 -7.47
N LEU A 147 -15.24 10.98 -6.15
CA LEU A 147 -15.06 9.83 -5.27
C LEU A 147 -16.28 8.89 -5.29
N LYS A 148 -17.49 9.44 -5.28
CA LYS A 148 -18.71 8.66 -5.39
C LYS A 148 -18.82 7.95 -6.73
N GLU A 149 -18.40 8.61 -7.81
CA GLU A 149 -18.38 8.00 -9.13
C GLU A 149 -17.36 6.86 -9.18
N LEU A 150 -16.16 7.06 -8.62
CA LEU A 150 -15.14 6.02 -8.56
C LEU A 150 -15.62 4.76 -7.83
N THR A 151 -16.43 4.91 -6.80
CA THR A 151 -17.01 3.78 -6.06
C THR A 151 -17.87 2.89 -6.94
N ARG A 152 -18.47 3.44 -7.98
CA ARG A 152 -19.36 2.71 -8.91
C ARG A 152 -18.60 1.95 -9.99
N HIS A 153 -17.32 2.28 -10.22
CA HIS A 153 -16.52 1.61 -11.24
C HIS A 153 -16.00 0.27 -10.74
N PRO A 154 -16.34 -0.85 -11.42
CA PRO A 154 -15.73 -2.12 -11.13
C PRO A 154 -14.28 -2.13 -11.59
N LEU A 155 -13.44 -2.93 -10.93
CA LEU A 155 -12.10 -3.21 -11.42
C LEU A 155 -12.17 -4.31 -12.50
N GLU A 156 -11.36 -4.15 -13.55
CA GLU A 156 -11.20 -5.20 -14.53
C GLU A 156 -10.56 -6.43 -13.88
N PRO A 157 -11.00 -7.66 -14.22
CA PRO A 157 -10.36 -8.86 -13.69
C PRO A 157 -8.95 -9.01 -14.22
N LEU A 158 -8.08 -9.67 -13.42
CA LEU A 158 -6.75 -10.03 -13.88
C LEU A 158 -6.85 -10.98 -15.08
N ALA A 159 -5.93 -10.83 -16.03
CA ALA A 159 -5.83 -11.71 -17.17
C ALA A 159 -5.59 -13.16 -16.70
N GLY A 160 -6.38 -14.10 -17.18
CA GLY A 160 -6.30 -15.52 -16.80
C GLY A 160 -7.08 -15.89 -15.54
N ALA A 161 -7.82 -14.97 -14.97
CA ALA A 161 -8.75 -15.25 -13.87
C ALA A 161 -10.07 -15.80 -14.42
#